data_8355d108a886cd863b0a929d40bb3b28
#
_entry.id   8355d108a886cd863b0a929d40bb3b28
#
_cell.length_a   1.000
_cell.length_b   1.000
_cell.length_c   1.000
_cell.angle_alpha   90.00
_cell.angle_beta   90.00
_cell.angle_gamma   90.00
#
_symmetry.space_group_name_H-M   'P 1'
#
loop_
_entity.id
_entity.type
_entity.pdbx_description
1 polymer ?
#
loop_
_entity_poly.entity_id
_entity_poly.type
_entity_poly.pdbx_seq_one_letter_code
_entity_poly.pdbx_strand_id
1 'polypeptide(L)'
;MRWTLAATILGSSIVFIDSSVVNVALPPIQSDLGGGLAAQQWVVDSYLLTLGSLILVGGSLGDIFGEVRLFILGVVAFGLASALCAVAPDITTLIVFRGLQGVAGALLTPASLAVITASFEGSARGAAIGTWTAWTGISFVIGPLVGG
;
A
#
# COMPACT_ATOMS: atom_id res chain seq x y z
N MET A 1 3.52 1.07 -22.99
CA MET A 1 4.29 0.07 -22.25
C MET A 1 5.23 0.66 -21.17
N ARG A 2 6.19 1.55 -21.47
CA ARG A 2 7.10 2.16 -20.44
C ARG A 2 6.34 2.96 -19.38
N TRP A 3 5.33 3.71 -19.77
CA TRP A 3 4.48 4.50 -18.85
C TRP A 3 3.60 3.63 -17.95
N THR A 4 3.11 2.51 -18.46
CA THR A 4 2.32 1.54 -17.68
C THR A 4 3.17 0.96 -16.55
N LEU A 5 4.40 0.52 -16.88
CA LEU A 5 5.33 -0.01 -15.87
C LEU A 5 5.72 1.07 -14.85
N ALA A 6 6.01 2.29 -15.28
CA ALA A 6 6.32 3.39 -14.37
C ALA A 6 5.14 3.70 -13.44
N ALA A 7 3.91 3.76 -13.96
CA ALA A 7 2.72 4.02 -13.16
C ALA A 7 2.46 2.92 -12.12
N THR A 8 2.60 1.64 -12.51
CA THR A 8 2.43 0.52 -11.57
C THR A 8 3.51 0.47 -10.51
N ILE A 9 4.77 0.77 -10.85
CA ILE A 9 5.86 0.88 -9.88
C ILE A 9 5.58 2.00 -8.89
N LEU A 10 5.28 3.21 -9.37
CA LEU A 10 5.02 4.36 -8.49
C LEU A 10 3.81 4.13 -7.59
N GLY A 11 2.71 3.62 -8.14
CA GLY A 11 1.51 3.31 -7.36
C GLY A 11 1.75 2.26 -6.29
N SER A 12 2.47 1.16 -6.62
CA SER A 12 2.81 0.13 -5.63
C SER A 12 3.82 0.62 -4.60
N SER A 13 4.77 1.47 -5.00
CA SER A 13 5.80 2.01 -4.09
C SER A 13 5.19 2.75 -2.91
N ILE A 14 4.03 3.40 -3.09
CA ILE A 14 3.32 4.09 -2.01
C ILE A 14 2.96 3.11 -0.88
N VAL A 15 2.46 1.91 -1.21
CA VAL A 15 2.10 0.87 -0.25
C VAL A 15 3.34 0.36 0.51
N PHE A 16 4.44 0.12 -0.20
CA PHE A 16 5.67 -0.40 0.41
C PHE A 16 6.39 0.64 1.27
N ILE A 17 6.42 1.91 0.83
CA ILE A 17 6.97 3.02 1.62
C ILE A 17 6.14 3.21 2.90
N ASP A 18 4.81 3.24 2.79
CA ASP A 18 3.91 3.38 3.94
C ASP A 18 4.13 2.26 4.96
N SER A 19 4.19 1.00 4.49
CA SER A 19 4.40 -0.16 5.37
C SER A 19 5.73 -0.11 6.12
N SER A 20 6.75 0.53 5.58
CA SER A 20 8.07 0.64 6.21
C SER A 20 8.22 1.92 7.05
N VAL A 21 7.68 3.04 6.58
CA VAL A 21 7.71 4.34 7.28
C VAL A 21 6.97 4.29 8.61
N VAL A 22 5.85 3.59 8.69
CA VAL A 22 5.04 3.55 9.92
C VAL A 22 5.82 3.03 11.11
N ASN A 23 6.75 2.08 10.92
CA ASN A 23 7.57 1.54 12.01
C ASN A 23 8.49 2.61 12.62
N VAL A 24 8.98 3.54 11.82
CA VAL A 24 9.81 4.67 12.27
C VAL A 24 8.94 5.76 12.90
N ALA A 25 7.68 5.89 12.45
CA ALA A 25 6.73 6.86 12.96
C ALA A 25 6.08 6.47 14.32
N LEU A 26 6.18 5.20 14.76
CA LEU A 26 5.55 4.73 15.99
C LEU A 26 5.95 5.52 17.25
N PRO A 27 7.26 5.83 17.49
CA PRO A 27 7.64 6.64 18.67
C PRO A 27 7.01 8.04 18.69
N PRO A 28 7.08 8.87 17.64
CA PRO A 28 6.40 10.15 17.63
C PRO A 28 4.86 10.02 17.71
N ILE A 29 4.24 9.02 17.08
CA ILE A 29 2.80 8.76 17.22
C ILE A 29 2.45 8.52 18.70
N GLN A 30 3.27 7.74 19.42
CA GLN A 30 3.05 7.50 20.84
C GLN A 30 3.17 8.76 21.69
N SER A 31 4.14 9.64 21.39
CA SER A 31 4.31 10.89 22.12
C SER A 31 3.16 11.85 21.90
N ASP A 32 2.60 11.89 20.71
CA ASP A 32 1.58 12.86 20.31
C ASP A 32 0.15 12.38 20.60
N LEU A 33 -0.15 11.11 20.33
CA LEU A 33 -1.49 10.52 20.42
C LEU A 33 -1.65 9.57 21.64
N GLY A 34 -0.57 9.18 22.29
CA GLY A 34 -0.60 8.27 23.43
C GLY A 34 -0.92 6.81 23.06
N GLY A 35 -1.60 6.09 23.97
CA GLY A 35 -2.16 4.76 23.72
C GLY A 35 -1.28 3.56 24.13
N GLY A 36 0.00 3.78 24.43
CA GLY A 36 0.91 2.70 24.84
C GLY A 36 1.23 1.67 23.76
N LEU A 37 1.96 0.63 24.15
CA LEU A 37 2.49 -0.38 23.21
C LEU A 37 1.39 -1.15 22.45
N ALA A 38 0.30 -1.50 23.13
CA ALA A 38 -0.81 -2.23 22.49
C ALA A 38 -1.46 -1.41 21.37
N ALA A 39 -1.67 -0.11 21.57
CA ALA A 39 -2.23 0.76 20.54
C ALA A 39 -1.27 0.93 19.35
N GLN A 40 0.03 1.04 19.60
CA GLN A 40 1.04 1.04 18.52
C GLN A 40 0.99 -0.23 17.68
N GLN A 41 0.88 -1.40 18.31
CA GLN A 41 0.71 -2.65 17.58
C GLN A 41 -0.56 -2.62 16.72
N TRP A 42 -1.68 -2.12 17.25
CA TRP A 42 -2.91 -2.00 16.47
C TRP A 42 -2.81 -1.03 15.29
N VAL A 43 -2.00 0.02 15.37
CA VAL A 43 -1.74 0.90 14.21
C VAL A 43 -1.12 0.13 13.04
N VAL A 44 -0.24 -0.83 13.31
CA VAL A 44 0.36 -1.70 12.28
C VAL A 44 -0.59 -2.84 11.91
N ASP A 45 -1.13 -3.54 12.91
CA ASP A 45 -1.90 -4.76 12.72
C ASP A 45 -3.23 -4.51 12.01
N SER A 46 -3.93 -3.43 12.26
CA SER A 46 -5.18 -3.09 11.58
C SER A 46 -4.99 -2.95 10.06
N TYR A 47 -3.89 -2.36 9.64
CA TYR A 47 -3.50 -2.28 8.23
C TYR A 47 -3.17 -3.66 7.66
N LEU A 48 -2.30 -4.43 8.32
CA LEU A 48 -1.88 -5.75 7.84
C LEU A 48 -3.03 -6.77 7.80
N LEU A 49 -3.92 -6.74 8.79
CA LEU A 49 -5.08 -7.63 8.86
C LEU A 49 -6.07 -7.35 7.72
N THR A 50 -6.41 -6.09 7.49
CA THR A 50 -7.34 -5.73 6.40
C THR A 50 -6.72 -5.97 5.04
N LEU A 51 -5.45 -5.62 4.84
CA LEU A 51 -4.71 -5.90 3.61
C LEU A 51 -4.64 -7.41 3.35
N GLY A 52 -4.19 -8.20 4.32
CA GLY A 52 -4.00 -9.64 4.14
C GLY A 52 -5.32 -10.40 3.97
N SER A 53 -6.37 -10.04 4.71
CA SER A 53 -7.68 -10.70 4.59
C SER A 53 -8.40 -10.38 3.28
N LEU A 54 -8.19 -9.21 2.69
CA LEU A 54 -8.91 -8.74 1.51
C LEU A 54 -8.12 -8.83 0.20
N ILE A 55 -6.84 -9.22 0.24
CA ILE A 55 -5.98 -9.23 -0.96
C ILE A 55 -6.51 -10.15 -2.06
N LEU A 56 -7.09 -11.30 -1.70
CA LEU A 56 -7.71 -12.23 -2.66
C LEU A 56 -9.01 -11.66 -3.23
N VAL A 57 -9.79 -10.98 -2.40
CA VAL A 57 -11.01 -10.28 -2.84
C VAL A 57 -10.64 -9.16 -3.81
N GLY A 58 -9.59 -8.39 -3.50
CA GLY A 58 -9.05 -7.35 -4.37
C GLY A 58 -8.64 -7.89 -5.74
N GLY A 59 -7.96 -9.05 -5.78
CA GLY A 59 -7.62 -9.73 -7.04
C GLY A 59 -8.86 -10.10 -7.85
N SER A 60 -9.83 -10.76 -7.23
CA SER A 60 -11.09 -11.16 -7.90
C SER A 60 -11.91 -9.97 -8.42
N LEU A 61 -11.91 -8.84 -7.69
CA LEU A 61 -12.56 -7.61 -8.16
C LEU A 61 -11.87 -7.03 -9.39
N GLY A 62 -10.54 -7.17 -9.49
CA GLY A 62 -9.77 -6.78 -10.68
C GLY A 62 -10.20 -7.55 -11.92
N ASP A 63 -10.41 -8.86 -11.79
CA ASP A 63 -10.87 -9.72 -12.88
C ASP A 63 -12.29 -9.34 -13.36
N ILE A 64 -13.16 -8.89 -12.45
CA ILE A 64 -14.55 -8.54 -12.76
C ILE A 64 -14.68 -7.12 -13.32
N PHE A 65 -14.07 -6.14 -12.68
CA PHE A 65 -14.26 -4.71 -12.97
C PHE A 65 -13.16 -4.11 -13.86
N GLY A 66 -12.11 -4.87 -14.12
CA GLY A 66 -10.94 -4.45 -14.89
C GLY A 66 -9.80 -3.93 -14.02
N GLU A 67 -8.63 -4.48 -14.26
CA GLU A 67 -7.41 -4.30 -13.47
C GLU A 67 -6.96 -2.84 -13.40
N VAL A 68 -7.02 -2.12 -14.54
CA VAL A 68 -6.61 -0.71 -14.60
C VAL A 68 -7.53 0.19 -13.76
N ARG A 69 -8.85 -0.07 -13.82
CA ARG A 69 -9.82 0.69 -13.03
C ARG A 69 -9.60 0.46 -11.54
N LEU A 70 -9.40 -0.80 -11.17
CA LEU A 70 -9.16 -1.15 -9.77
C LEU A 70 -7.84 -0.62 -9.26
N PHE A 71 -6.80 -0.60 -10.10
CA PHE A 71 -5.52 0.02 -9.78
C PHE A 71 -5.67 1.52 -9.48
N ILE A 72 -6.35 2.26 -10.36
CA ILE A 72 -6.58 3.71 -10.16
C ILE A 72 -7.39 3.96 -8.89
N LEU A 73 -8.47 3.19 -8.68
CA LEU A 73 -9.30 3.29 -7.48
C LEU A 73 -8.50 2.99 -6.22
N GLY A 74 -7.65 1.98 -6.25
CA GLY A 74 -6.75 1.62 -5.15
C GLY A 74 -5.75 2.74 -4.83
N VAL A 75 -5.12 3.35 -5.84
CA VAL A 75 -4.19 4.48 -5.64
C VAL A 75 -4.90 5.67 -5.00
N VAL A 76 -6.08 6.05 -5.53
CA VAL A 76 -6.85 7.18 -5.00
C VAL A 76 -7.33 6.90 -3.58
N ALA A 77 -7.91 5.72 -3.34
CA ALA A 77 -8.39 5.34 -2.01
C ALA A 77 -7.25 5.25 -0.99
N PHE A 78 -6.09 4.73 -1.39
CA PHE A 78 -4.92 4.66 -0.53
C PHE A 78 -4.39 6.06 -0.18
N GLY A 79 -4.31 6.97 -1.15
CA GLY A 79 -3.90 8.35 -0.94
C GLY A 79 -4.85 9.11 0.00
N LEU A 80 -6.16 8.94 -0.18
CA LEU A 80 -7.16 9.53 0.71
C LEU A 80 -7.07 8.96 2.13
N ALA A 81 -6.96 7.64 2.28
CA ALA A 81 -6.79 7.01 3.59
C ALA A 81 -5.49 7.46 4.28
N SER A 82 -4.40 7.60 3.53
CA SER A 82 -3.14 8.15 4.03
C SER A 82 -3.29 9.59 4.54
N ALA A 83 -4.00 10.44 3.79
CA ALA A 83 -4.30 11.80 4.23
C ALA A 83 -5.16 11.82 5.51
N LEU A 84 -6.14 10.92 5.63
CA LEU A 84 -6.93 10.77 6.86
C LEU A 84 -6.06 10.33 8.05
N CYS A 85 -5.11 9.40 7.84
CA CYS A 85 -4.15 9.02 8.88
C CYS A 85 -3.33 10.23 9.36
N ALA A 86 -2.92 11.12 8.46
CA ALA A 86 -2.12 12.29 8.80
C ALA A 86 -2.86 13.33 9.66
N VAL A 87 -4.19 13.36 9.59
CA VAL A 87 -5.03 14.30 10.35
C VAL A 87 -5.82 13.64 11.50
N ALA A 88 -5.48 12.39 11.85
CA ALA A 88 -6.16 11.65 12.90
C ALA A 88 -5.99 12.37 14.25
N PRO A 89 -7.11 12.70 14.96
CA PRO A 89 -7.05 13.46 16.20
C PRO A 89 -6.63 12.62 17.42
N ASP A 90 -6.74 11.31 17.34
CA ASP A 90 -6.44 10.36 18.40
C ASP A 90 -6.01 8.99 17.84
N ILE A 91 -5.41 8.17 18.71
CA ILE A 91 -4.85 6.87 18.31
C ILE A 91 -5.92 5.89 17.81
N THR A 92 -7.13 5.94 18.36
CA THR A 92 -8.23 5.03 17.95
C THR A 92 -8.68 5.37 16.54
N THR A 93 -8.85 6.63 16.23
CA THR A 93 -9.19 7.12 14.88
C THR A 93 -8.08 6.77 13.89
N LEU A 94 -6.81 6.89 14.29
CA LEU A 94 -5.68 6.48 13.47
C LEU A 94 -5.74 4.97 13.14
N ILE A 95 -6.02 4.11 14.14
CA ILE A 95 -6.16 2.65 13.93
C ILE A 95 -7.26 2.35 12.91
N VAL A 96 -8.42 3.02 13.00
CA VAL A 96 -9.52 2.86 12.03
C VAL A 96 -9.07 3.28 10.61
N PHE A 97 -8.42 4.41 10.48
CA PHE A 97 -7.93 4.90 9.18
C PHE A 97 -6.83 3.99 8.60
N ARG A 98 -5.98 3.40 9.44
CA ARG A 98 -5.03 2.36 9.04
C ARG A 98 -5.75 1.12 8.48
N GLY A 99 -6.84 0.69 9.10
CA GLY A 99 -7.68 -0.38 8.57
C GLY A 99 -8.23 -0.06 7.19
N LEU A 100 -8.78 1.15 6.98
CA LEU A 100 -9.25 1.61 5.68
C LEU A 100 -8.12 1.68 4.63
N GLN A 101 -6.94 2.12 5.04
CA GLN A 101 -5.76 2.15 4.18
C GLN A 101 -5.32 0.73 3.76
N GLY A 102 -5.43 -0.26 4.65
CA GLY A 102 -5.19 -1.67 4.34
C GLY A 102 -6.18 -2.22 3.31
N VAL A 103 -7.46 -1.84 3.39
CA VAL A 103 -8.47 -2.17 2.36
C VAL A 103 -8.04 -1.63 1.00
N ALA A 104 -7.64 -0.36 0.92
CA ALA A 104 -7.17 0.26 -0.32
C ALA A 104 -5.90 -0.43 -0.86
N GLY A 105 -4.96 -0.80 0.01
CA GLY A 105 -3.77 -1.58 -0.33
C GLY A 105 -4.10 -2.96 -0.90
N ALA A 106 -5.13 -3.61 -0.37
CA ALA A 106 -5.61 -4.90 -0.85
C ALA A 106 -6.20 -4.84 -2.28
N LEU A 107 -6.74 -3.71 -2.68
CA LEU A 107 -7.18 -3.47 -4.06
C LEU A 107 -5.99 -3.15 -4.98
N LEU A 108 -5.08 -2.32 -4.50
CA LEU A 108 -3.98 -1.78 -5.28
C LEU A 108 -2.90 -2.82 -5.61
N THR A 109 -2.50 -3.63 -4.63
CA THR A 109 -1.37 -4.56 -4.76
C THR A 109 -1.59 -5.62 -5.85
N PRO A 110 -2.67 -6.42 -5.84
CA PRO A 110 -2.91 -7.40 -6.90
C PRO A 110 -3.19 -6.74 -8.25
N ALA A 111 -3.92 -5.62 -8.29
CA ALA A 111 -4.22 -4.90 -9.50
C ALA A 111 -2.95 -4.38 -10.21
N SER A 112 -1.94 -3.94 -9.46
CA SER A 112 -0.67 -3.47 -10.06
C SER A 112 0.06 -4.58 -10.81
N LEU A 113 0.11 -5.78 -10.25
CA LEU A 113 0.73 -6.94 -10.89
C LEU A 113 -0.11 -7.43 -12.08
N ALA A 114 -1.43 -7.44 -11.94
CA ALA A 114 -2.36 -7.81 -13.00
C ALA A 114 -2.21 -6.87 -14.23
N VAL A 115 -2.13 -5.56 -14.02
CA VAL A 115 -1.87 -4.58 -15.10
C VAL A 115 -0.54 -4.88 -15.83
N ILE A 116 0.52 -5.26 -15.09
CA ILE A 116 1.80 -5.62 -15.70
C ILE A 116 1.63 -6.90 -16.55
N THR A 117 1.03 -7.94 -15.98
CA THR A 117 0.87 -9.23 -16.67
C THR A 117 -0.02 -9.15 -17.92
N ALA A 118 -1.02 -8.27 -17.90
CA ALA A 118 -1.87 -7.98 -19.05
C ALA A 118 -1.20 -7.11 -20.12
N SER A 119 -0.24 -6.26 -19.72
CA SER A 119 0.42 -5.30 -20.64
C SER A 119 1.68 -5.84 -21.31
N PHE A 120 2.27 -6.91 -20.79
CA PHE A 120 3.52 -7.49 -21.29
C PHE A 120 3.40 -8.97 -21.57
N GLU A 121 4.09 -9.46 -22.62
CA GLU A 121 4.06 -10.87 -23.06
C GLU A 121 5.46 -11.46 -23.11
N GLY A 122 5.54 -12.80 -23.11
CA GLY A 122 6.78 -13.55 -23.28
C GLY A 122 7.87 -13.14 -22.27
N SER A 123 9.09 -12.99 -22.76
CA SER A 123 10.26 -12.59 -21.93
C SER A 123 10.15 -11.17 -21.38
N ALA A 124 9.43 -10.27 -22.06
CA ALA A 124 9.22 -8.90 -21.60
C ALA A 124 8.37 -8.85 -20.33
N ARG A 125 7.42 -9.79 -20.15
CA ARG A 125 6.63 -9.92 -18.90
C ARG A 125 7.53 -10.24 -17.71
N GLY A 126 8.42 -11.22 -17.87
CA GLY A 126 9.37 -11.58 -16.80
C GLY A 126 10.28 -10.41 -16.40
N ALA A 127 10.80 -9.66 -17.38
CA ALA A 127 11.61 -8.49 -17.16
C ALA A 127 10.82 -7.35 -16.46
N ALA A 128 9.55 -7.13 -16.85
CA ALA A 128 8.68 -6.13 -16.23
C ALA A 128 8.35 -6.47 -14.77
N ILE A 129 8.02 -7.73 -14.48
CA ILE A 129 7.78 -8.21 -13.10
C ILE A 129 9.05 -8.08 -12.27
N GLY A 130 10.21 -8.49 -12.79
CA GLY A 130 11.50 -8.36 -12.11
C GLY A 130 11.84 -6.90 -11.78
N THR A 131 11.61 -5.99 -12.73
CA THR A 131 11.80 -4.54 -12.53
C THR A 131 10.85 -4.00 -11.46
N TRP A 132 9.57 -4.34 -11.52
CA TRP A 132 8.58 -3.95 -10.52
C TRP A 132 8.95 -4.46 -9.12
N THR A 133 9.34 -5.72 -8.99
CA THR A 133 9.79 -6.31 -7.72
C THR A 133 11.03 -5.61 -7.17
N ALA A 134 12.01 -5.31 -8.01
CA ALA A 134 13.22 -4.60 -7.60
C ALA A 134 12.91 -3.19 -7.06
N TRP A 135 12.09 -2.41 -7.77
CA TRP A 135 11.72 -1.07 -7.35
C TRP A 135 10.83 -1.04 -6.11
N THR A 136 9.89 -1.97 -5.96
CA THR A 136 9.07 -2.08 -4.74
C THR A 136 9.92 -2.51 -3.54
N GLY A 137 10.91 -3.39 -3.74
CA GLY A 137 11.89 -3.75 -2.71
C GLY A 137 12.76 -2.55 -2.28
N ILE A 138 13.23 -1.74 -3.24
CA ILE A 138 13.96 -0.50 -2.95
C ILE A 138 13.07 0.49 -2.18
N SER A 139 11.79 0.62 -2.57
CA SER A 139 10.83 1.50 -1.90
C SER A 139 10.62 1.13 -0.43
N PHE A 140 10.66 -0.16 -0.09
CA PHE A 140 10.59 -0.62 1.29
C PHE A 140 11.80 -0.16 2.13
N VAL A 141 12.99 -0.09 1.53
CA VAL A 141 14.22 0.39 2.20
C VAL A 141 14.23 1.92 2.30
N ILE A 142 13.68 2.62 1.31
CA ILE A 142 13.62 4.09 1.31
C ILE A 142 12.72 4.63 2.42
N GLY A 143 11.64 3.90 2.76
CA GLY A 143 10.67 4.34 3.77
C GLY A 143 11.31 4.80 5.08
N PRO A 144 12.10 3.97 5.77
CA PRO A 144 12.77 4.37 7.01
C PRO A 144 13.78 5.52 6.84
N LEU A 145 14.41 5.65 5.67
CA LEU A 145 15.37 6.73 5.40
C LEU A 145 14.71 8.10 5.22
N VAL A 146 13.46 8.10 4.74
CA VAL A 146 12.69 9.34 4.51
C VAL A 146 11.83 9.69 5.74
N GLY A 147 11.40 8.69 6.51
CA GLY A 147 10.54 8.86 7.68
C GLY A 147 11.28 9.07 9.00
N GLY A 148 12.60 8.77 9.04
CA GLY A 148 13.48 9.02 10.18
C GLY A 148 14.24 10.31 10.00
#